data_fe3b2d4747358d01e35e46d6fa59ae43
#
_entry.id   fe3b2d4747358d01e35e46d6fa59ae43
#
_cell.length_a   1.000
_cell.length_b   1.000
_cell.length_c   1.000
_cell.angle_alpha   90.00
_cell.angle_beta   90.00
_cell.angle_gamma   90.00
#
_symmetry.space_group_name_H-M   'P 1'
#
loop_
_entity.id
_entity.type
_entity.pdbx_description
1 polymer ?
#
loop_
_entity_poly.entity_id
_entity_poly.type
_entity_poly.pdbx_seq_one_letter_code
_entity_poly.pdbx_strand_id
1 'polypeptide(L)'
;LVFQSRRDGVTKAMLQRAPKPKSKRIWAGKLLRTALPISLGAVAMSFSGLIDASFLQTRVAYAVQTDPAALLSMYAGAIPKGNLAAPETVPNYLFGCYNMALTLFLLVPSVTQSFGVSALPSVTRAFQTGDSQKLKRTVEAVLRITFLTALPMGVGLSVLAQPAALLIYGARPGTVIVGRVLTALGAASVFAALCGPLNSILQA
;
A
#
# COMPACT_ATOMS: atom_id res chain seq x y z
N LEU A 1 -26.55 -21.34 3.73
CA LEU A 1 -26.49 -21.49 5.20
C LEU A 1 -26.23 -22.93 5.64
N VAL A 2 -26.85 -23.95 5.04
CA VAL A 2 -26.68 -25.38 5.41
C VAL A 2 -25.29 -25.92 5.06
N PHE A 3 -24.65 -25.41 4.01
CA PHE A 3 -23.33 -25.85 3.57
C PHE A 3 -22.20 -25.31 4.44
N GLN A 4 -22.33 -24.10 4.99
CA GLN A 4 -21.37 -23.50 5.91
C GLN A 4 -21.41 -24.14 7.31
N SER A 5 -22.61 -24.52 7.81
CA SER A 5 -22.76 -25.12 9.13
C SER A 5 -22.01 -26.45 9.30
N ARG A 6 -21.83 -27.22 8.21
CA ARG A 6 -21.04 -28.46 8.23
C ARG A 6 -19.53 -28.23 8.34
N ARG A 7 -19.06 -27.10 7.84
CA ARG A 7 -17.63 -26.75 7.84
C ARG A 7 -17.19 -26.13 9.17
N ASP A 8 -18.11 -25.45 9.87
CA ASP A 8 -17.82 -24.74 11.12
C ASP A 8 -18.14 -25.57 12.39
N GLY A 9 -18.49 -26.85 12.25
CA GLY A 9 -18.80 -27.75 13.37
C GLY A 9 -20.03 -27.35 14.17
N VAL A 10 -20.87 -26.45 13.64
CA VAL A 10 -22.09 -25.98 14.32
C VAL A 10 -23.21 -26.99 14.16
N THR A 11 -23.59 -27.65 15.26
CA THR A 11 -24.67 -28.65 15.31
C THR A 11 -26.03 -27.96 15.51
N LYS A 12 -27.11 -28.56 15.00
CA LYS A 12 -28.48 -28.06 15.20
C LYS A 12 -28.84 -27.83 16.68
N ALA A 13 -28.32 -28.67 17.58
CA ALA A 13 -28.50 -28.54 19.02
C ALA A 13 -27.83 -27.28 19.60
N MET A 14 -26.68 -26.85 19.04
CA MET A 14 -26.00 -25.60 19.40
C MET A 14 -26.79 -24.36 18.92
N LEU A 15 -27.42 -24.44 17.74
CA LEU A 15 -28.27 -23.37 17.22
C LEU A 15 -29.54 -23.18 18.04
N GLN A 16 -30.13 -24.27 18.59
CA GLN A 16 -31.32 -24.21 19.46
C GLN A 16 -31.01 -23.62 20.85
N ARG A 17 -29.76 -23.78 21.34
CA ARG A 17 -29.29 -23.21 22.61
C ARG A 17 -28.69 -21.82 22.45
N ALA A 18 -28.52 -21.34 21.22
CA ALA A 18 -27.99 -20.01 20.97
C ALA A 18 -28.98 -18.92 21.41
N PRO A 19 -28.52 -17.83 22.03
CA PRO A 19 -29.37 -16.71 22.38
C PRO A 19 -30.05 -16.15 21.12
N LYS A 20 -31.31 -15.74 21.25
CA LYS A 20 -32.10 -15.17 20.13
C LYS A 20 -31.28 -14.03 19.44
N PRO A 21 -31.23 -14.04 18.12
CA PRO A 21 -30.48 -13.03 17.40
C PRO A 21 -31.03 -11.63 17.74
N LYS A 22 -30.14 -10.73 18.13
CA LYS A 22 -30.48 -9.31 18.37
C LYS A 22 -30.99 -8.69 17.08
N SER A 23 -31.89 -7.72 17.18
CA SER A 23 -32.45 -6.99 16.05
C SER A 23 -31.36 -6.53 15.07
N LYS A 24 -31.59 -6.74 13.78
CA LYS A 24 -30.68 -6.31 12.69
C LYS A 24 -30.30 -4.83 12.81
N ARG A 25 -31.22 -4.00 13.32
CA ARG A 25 -31.01 -2.57 13.52
C ARG A 25 -29.94 -2.28 14.57
N ILE A 26 -29.84 -3.08 15.64
CA ILE A 26 -28.81 -2.93 16.69
C ILE A 26 -27.42 -3.30 16.12
N TRP A 27 -27.36 -4.36 15.31
CA TRP A 27 -26.13 -4.78 14.66
C TRP A 27 -25.67 -3.77 13.61
N ALA A 28 -26.62 -3.24 12.80
CA ALA A 28 -26.33 -2.18 11.83
C ALA A 28 -25.78 -0.93 12.51
N GLY A 29 -26.37 -0.50 13.64
CA GLY A 29 -25.88 0.64 14.40
C GLY A 29 -24.47 0.43 14.97
N LYS A 30 -24.17 -0.77 15.48
CA LYS A 30 -22.81 -1.11 15.94
C LYS A 30 -21.81 -1.12 14.79
N LEU A 31 -22.15 -1.75 13.67
CA LEU A 31 -21.30 -1.79 12.48
C LEU A 31 -21.02 -0.38 11.95
N LEU A 32 -22.06 0.46 11.85
CA LEU A 32 -21.92 1.82 11.36
C LEU A 32 -21.01 2.65 12.28
N ARG A 33 -21.18 2.52 13.60
CA ARG A 33 -20.36 3.23 14.59
C ARG A 33 -18.87 2.84 14.53
N THR A 34 -18.57 1.59 14.18
CA THR A 34 -17.19 1.13 14.04
C THR A 34 -16.64 1.40 12.64
N ALA A 35 -17.45 1.20 11.60
CA ALA A 35 -17.02 1.40 10.22
C ALA A 35 -16.80 2.86 9.86
N LEU A 36 -17.60 3.78 10.41
CA LEU A 36 -17.57 5.20 10.07
C LEU A 36 -16.21 5.87 10.36
N PRO A 37 -15.60 5.74 11.55
CA PRO A 37 -14.27 6.31 11.80
C PRO A 37 -13.18 5.66 10.95
N ILE A 38 -13.25 4.35 10.70
CA ILE A 38 -12.29 3.66 9.84
C ILE A 38 -12.41 4.15 8.39
N SER A 39 -13.63 4.30 7.89
CA SER A 39 -13.89 4.83 6.53
C SER A 39 -13.43 6.28 6.39
N LEU A 40 -13.63 7.13 7.40
CA LEU A 40 -13.12 8.50 7.38
C LEU A 40 -11.60 8.55 7.31
N GLY A 41 -10.91 7.68 8.06
CA GLY A 41 -9.46 7.52 7.96
C GLY A 41 -8.99 7.11 6.55
N ALA A 42 -9.67 6.15 5.95
CA ALA A 42 -9.37 5.71 4.58
C ALA A 42 -9.62 6.81 3.53
N VAL A 43 -10.70 7.58 3.70
CA VAL A 43 -11.00 8.74 2.85
C VAL A 43 -9.92 9.81 3.00
N ALA A 44 -9.48 10.12 4.21
CA ALA A 44 -8.40 11.09 4.45
C ALA A 44 -7.10 10.68 3.76
N MET A 45 -6.73 9.39 3.82
CA MET A 45 -5.56 8.85 3.10
C MET A 45 -5.72 8.98 1.58
N SER A 46 -6.91 8.72 1.04
CA SER A 46 -7.19 8.88 -0.39
C SER A 46 -7.12 10.34 -0.84
N PHE A 47 -7.61 11.26 -0.01
CA PHE A 47 -7.49 12.71 -0.27
C PHE A 47 -6.03 13.17 -0.27
N SER A 48 -5.20 12.69 0.66
CA SER A 48 -3.76 12.95 0.65
C SER A 48 -3.12 12.54 -0.66
N GLY A 49 -3.44 11.33 -1.16
CA GLY A 49 -2.93 10.87 -2.45
C GLY A 49 -3.37 11.72 -3.64
N LEU A 50 -4.59 12.26 -3.63
CA LEU A 50 -5.06 13.20 -4.67
C LEU A 50 -4.33 14.54 -4.59
N ILE A 51 -4.07 15.06 -3.39
CA ILE A 51 -3.31 16.30 -3.20
C ILE A 51 -1.88 16.11 -3.71
N ASP A 52 -1.23 15.01 -3.33
CA ASP A 52 0.12 14.67 -3.75
C ASP A 52 0.22 14.56 -5.28
N ALA A 53 -0.74 13.88 -5.90
CA ALA A 53 -0.81 13.74 -7.36
C ALA A 53 -0.97 15.10 -8.06
N SER A 54 -1.89 15.94 -7.58
CA SER A 54 -2.13 17.27 -8.14
C SER A 54 -0.92 18.18 -7.98
N PHE A 55 -0.28 18.14 -6.80
CA PHE A 55 0.91 18.92 -6.52
C PHE A 55 2.08 18.50 -7.42
N LEU A 56 2.32 17.20 -7.55
CA LEU A 56 3.38 16.68 -8.41
C LEU A 56 3.17 17.07 -9.88
N GLN A 57 1.94 16.89 -10.41
CA GLN A 57 1.63 17.31 -11.78
C GLN A 57 1.86 18.81 -12.00
N THR A 58 1.40 19.64 -11.07
CA THR A 58 1.56 21.10 -11.18
C THR A 58 3.04 21.49 -11.15
N ARG A 59 3.86 20.87 -10.28
CA ARG A 59 5.31 21.15 -10.21
C ARG A 59 6.05 20.67 -11.44
N VAL A 60 5.71 19.51 -11.97
CA VAL A 60 6.31 19.01 -13.21
C VAL A 60 5.90 19.92 -14.39
N ALA A 61 4.64 20.34 -14.48
CA ALA A 61 4.19 21.28 -15.51
C ALA A 61 4.94 22.62 -15.41
N TYR A 62 5.11 23.16 -14.22
CA TYR A 62 5.89 24.38 -14.00
C TYR A 62 7.36 24.22 -14.44
N ALA A 63 8.01 23.10 -14.08
CA ALA A 63 9.37 22.80 -14.49
C ALA A 63 9.52 22.71 -16.02
N VAL A 64 8.56 22.07 -16.71
CA VAL A 64 8.52 22.00 -18.18
C VAL A 64 8.41 23.37 -18.82
N GLN A 65 7.64 24.28 -18.19
CA GLN A 65 7.45 25.66 -18.74
C GLN A 65 8.65 26.58 -18.43
N THR A 66 9.29 26.40 -17.26
CA THR A 66 10.35 27.32 -16.79
C THR A 66 11.69 27.01 -17.46
N ASP A 67 12.05 25.74 -17.58
CA ASP A 67 13.30 25.31 -18.20
C ASP A 67 13.12 24.02 -19.01
N PRO A 68 12.50 24.11 -20.19
CA PRO A 68 12.27 22.94 -21.04
C PRO A 68 13.57 22.29 -21.51
N ALA A 69 14.63 23.08 -21.73
CA ALA A 69 15.91 22.59 -22.23
C ALA A 69 16.63 21.72 -21.22
N ALA A 70 16.67 22.13 -19.94
CA ALA A 70 17.27 21.35 -18.86
C ALA A 70 16.51 20.04 -18.65
N LEU A 71 15.18 20.08 -18.64
CA LEU A 71 14.36 18.89 -18.45
C LEU A 71 14.48 17.90 -19.61
N LEU A 72 14.50 18.40 -20.86
CA LEU A 72 14.70 17.58 -22.06
C LEU A 72 16.11 16.95 -22.09
N SER A 73 17.15 17.68 -21.66
CA SER A 73 18.51 17.13 -21.57
C SER A 73 18.61 16.02 -20.51
N MET A 74 17.96 16.21 -19.37
CA MET A 74 17.92 15.23 -18.27
C MET A 74 17.23 13.92 -18.66
N TYR A 75 16.20 14.00 -19.49
CA TYR A 75 15.41 12.86 -19.96
C TYR A 75 15.63 12.54 -21.45
N ALA A 76 16.78 12.94 -22.02
CA ALA A 76 17.10 12.72 -23.43
C ALA A 76 16.92 11.23 -23.83
N GLY A 77 16.15 10.98 -24.86
CA GLY A 77 15.85 9.63 -25.35
C GLY A 77 14.83 8.83 -24.53
N ALA A 78 14.45 9.29 -23.33
CA ALA A 78 13.46 8.61 -22.48
C ALA A 78 12.03 9.16 -22.66
N ILE A 79 11.88 10.32 -23.33
CA ILE A 79 10.59 10.89 -23.69
C ILE A 79 10.33 10.58 -25.17
N PRO A 80 9.16 10.01 -25.53
CA PRO A 80 8.81 9.73 -26.92
C PRO A 80 8.76 11.02 -27.78
N LYS A 81 9.15 10.91 -29.05
CA LYS A 81 9.17 12.05 -29.97
C LYS A 81 7.81 12.75 -30.09
N GLY A 82 6.70 11.98 -30.00
CA GLY A 82 5.34 12.55 -30.02
C GLY A 82 5.06 13.50 -28.83
N ASN A 83 5.55 13.16 -27.63
CA ASN A 83 5.41 14.03 -26.46
C ASN A 83 6.34 15.25 -26.52
N LEU A 84 7.50 15.12 -27.19
CA LEU A 84 8.41 16.24 -27.42
C LEU A 84 7.79 17.26 -28.41
N ALA A 85 7.00 16.78 -29.37
CA ALA A 85 6.28 17.64 -30.35
C ALA A 85 5.10 18.40 -29.70
N ALA A 86 4.58 17.89 -28.55
CA ALA A 86 3.48 18.46 -27.79
C ALA A 86 3.88 18.62 -26.32
N PRO A 87 4.65 19.66 -25.95
CA PRO A 87 5.24 19.84 -24.61
C PRO A 87 4.22 19.80 -23.46
N GLU A 88 2.98 20.19 -23.72
CA GLU A 88 1.87 20.13 -22.76
C GLU A 88 1.53 18.68 -22.32
N THR A 89 1.94 17.67 -23.08
CA THR A 89 1.71 16.25 -22.75
C THR A 89 2.82 15.66 -21.87
N VAL A 90 3.98 16.32 -21.78
CA VAL A 90 5.15 15.83 -21.03
C VAL A 90 4.85 15.64 -19.54
N PRO A 91 4.16 16.55 -18.83
CA PRO A 91 3.82 16.37 -17.42
C PRO A 91 2.99 15.10 -17.18
N ASN A 92 1.99 14.86 -18.01
CA ASN A 92 1.14 13.66 -17.91
C ASN A 92 1.93 12.39 -18.19
N TYR A 93 2.85 12.42 -19.15
CA TYR A 93 3.72 11.30 -19.45
C TYR A 93 4.66 10.95 -18.29
N LEU A 94 5.32 11.95 -17.72
CA LEU A 94 6.20 11.77 -16.57
C LEU A 94 5.44 11.28 -15.33
N PHE A 95 4.25 11.81 -15.10
CA PHE A 95 3.35 11.33 -14.04
C PHE A 95 2.92 9.88 -14.28
N GLY A 96 2.67 9.49 -15.53
CA GLY A 96 2.41 8.10 -15.91
C GLY A 96 3.59 7.17 -15.54
N CYS A 97 4.83 7.57 -15.87
CA CYS A 97 6.03 6.83 -15.50
C CYS A 97 6.20 6.70 -13.99
N TYR A 98 5.89 7.77 -13.24
CA TYR A 98 5.89 7.75 -11.77
C TYR A 98 4.88 6.75 -11.21
N ASN A 99 3.65 6.73 -11.73
CA ASN A 99 2.62 5.77 -11.31
C ASN A 99 3.01 4.31 -11.60
N MET A 100 3.68 4.06 -12.73
CA MET A 100 4.23 2.74 -13.05
C MET A 100 5.29 2.31 -12.00
N ALA A 101 6.17 3.23 -11.59
CA ALA A 101 7.14 2.97 -10.53
C ALA A 101 6.46 2.74 -9.17
N LEU A 102 5.41 3.51 -8.83
CA LEU A 102 4.63 3.32 -7.60
C LEU A 102 3.96 1.94 -7.55
N THR A 103 3.49 1.42 -8.67
CA THR A 103 2.90 0.08 -8.73
C THR A 103 3.91 -0.99 -8.28
N LEU A 104 5.15 -0.88 -8.72
CA LEU A 104 6.24 -1.79 -8.30
C LEU A 104 6.67 -1.54 -6.86
N PHE A 105 6.74 -0.29 -6.43
CA PHE A 105 7.01 0.09 -5.05
C PHE A 105 6.04 -0.57 -4.05
N LEU A 106 4.75 -0.62 -4.39
CA LEU A 106 3.71 -1.20 -3.53
C LEU A 106 3.83 -2.71 -3.32
N LEU A 107 4.66 -3.42 -4.09
CA LEU A 107 4.87 -4.86 -3.89
C LEU A 107 5.44 -5.15 -2.50
N VAL A 108 6.40 -4.36 -2.01
CA VAL A 108 7.03 -4.56 -0.70
C VAL A 108 6.03 -4.36 0.46
N PRO A 109 5.32 -3.22 0.56
CA PRO A 109 4.27 -3.04 1.55
C PRO A 109 3.15 -4.09 1.49
N SER A 110 2.75 -4.53 0.30
CA SER A 110 1.68 -5.53 0.13
C SER A 110 2.04 -6.88 0.75
N VAL A 111 3.27 -7.33 0.58
CA VAL A 111 3.75 -8.58 1.20
C VAL A 111 3.80 -8.45 2.72
N THR A 112 4.34 -7.35 3.23
CA THR A 112 4.51 -7.16 4.68
C THR A 112 3.21 -6.89 5.42
N GLN A 113 2.20 -6.34 4.77
CA GLN A 113 0.88 -6.13 5.35
C GLN A 113 0.24 -7.44 5.84
N SER A 114 0.48 -8.56 5.14
CA SER A 114 -0.03 -9.87 5.55
C SER A 114 0.49 -10.33 6.92
N PHE A 115 1.68 -9.91 7.34
CA PHE A 115 2.21 -10.22 8.67
C PHE A 115 1.39 -9.53 9.78
N GLY A 116 1.02 -8.27 9.58
CA GLY A 116 0.17 -7.52 10.50
C GLY A 116 -1.22 -8.16 10.63
N VAL A 117 -1.85 -8.47 9.51
CA VAL A 117 -3.18 -9.11 9.48
C VAL A 117 -3.14 -10.48 10.18
N SER A 118 -2.10 -11.28 9.95
CA SER A 118 -1.94 -12.59 10.59
C SER A 118 -1.74 -12.51 12.09
N ALA A 119 -1.12 -11.44 12.59
CA ALA A 119 -0.88 -11.23 14.01
C ALA A 119 -2.09 -10.65 14.75
N LEU A 120 -3.06 -10.06 14.04
CA LEU A 120 -4.23 -9.37 14.61
C LEU A 120 -4.95 -10.19 15.71
N PRO A 121 -5.29 -11.49 15.51
CA PRO A 121 -5.96 -12.27 16.55
C PRO A 121 -5.14 -12.44 17.81
N SER A 122 -3.81 -12.58 17.68
CA SER A 122 -2.89 -12.75 18.81
C SER A 122 -2.74 -11.46 19.62
N VAL A 123 -2.64 -10.33 18.94
CA VAL A 123 -2.57 -8.98 19.53
C VAL A 123 -3.88 -8.69 20.29
N THR A 124 -5.02 -8.90 19.65
CA THR A 124 -6.34 -8.67 20.26
C THR A 124 -6.54 -9.52 21.52
N ARG A 125 -6.15 -10.81 21.50
CA ARG A 125 -6.23 -11.68 22.68
C ARG A 125 -5.33 -11.21 23.80
N ALA A 126 -4.07 -10.86 23.52
CA ALA A 126 -3.13 -10.37 24.52
C ALA A 126 -3.63 -9.08 25.16
N PHE A 127 -4.23 -8.18 24.37
CA PHE A 127 -4.82 -6.95 24.86
C PHE A 127 -6.04 -7.22 25.77
N GLN A 128 -6.96 -8.11 25.36
CA GLN A 128 -8.15 -8.46 26.14
C GLN A 128 -7.85 -9.17 27.46
N THR A 129 -6.76 -9.96 27.51
CA THR A 129 -6.33 -10.65 28.73
C THR A 129 -5.45 -9.80 29.64
N GLY A 130 -5.09 -8.58 29.24
CA GLY A 130 -4.20 -7.69 29.97
C GLY A 130 -2.73 -8.20 30.04
N ASP A 131 -2.37 -9.17 29.21
CA ASP A 131 -1.02 -9.73 29.15
C ASP A 131 -0.07 -8.84 28.35
N SER A 132 0.43 -7.79 29.01
CA SER A 132 1.34 -6.81 28.42
C SER A 132 2.64 -7.45 27.89
N GLN A 133 3.12 -8.52 28.55
CA GLN A 133 4.36 -9.16 28.12
C GLN A 133 4.16 -9.95 26.82
N LYS A 134 3.04 -10.64 26.70
CA LYS A 134 2.66 -11.35 25.46
C LYS A 134 2.39 -10.37 24.33
N LEU A 135 1.69 -9.26 24.62
CA LEU A 135 1.45 -8.18 23.66
C LEU A 135 2.77 -7.65 23.11
N LYS A 136 3.71 -7.25 23.99
CA LYS A 136 5.03 -6.76 23.60
C LYS A 136 5.78 -7.75 22.72
N ARG A 137 5.86 -9.02 23.12
CA ARG A 137 6.53 -10.08 22.34
C ARG A 137 5.91 -10.28 20.97
N THR A 138 4.58 -10.22 20.87
CA THR A 138 3.87 -10.37 19.58
C THR A 138 4.18 -9.21 18.66
N VAL A 139 4.12 -7.98 19.17
CA VAL A 139 4.44 -6.76 18.39
C VAL A 139 5.90 -6.78 17.93
N GLU A 140 6.84 -7.08 18.83
CA GLU A 140 8.26 -7.19 18.50
C GLU A 140 8.52 -8.25 17.41
N ALA A 141 7.87 -9.42 17.50
CA ALA A 141 8.01 -10.48 16.52
C ALA A 141 7.50 -10.04 15.13
N VAL A 142 6.34 -9.36 15.07
CA VAL A 142 5.77 -8.83 13.82
C VAL A 142 6.69 -7.80 13.20
N LEU A 143 7.16 -6.83 13.98
CA LEU A 143 8.07 -5.79 13.48
C LEU A 143 9.40 -6.39 13.01
N ARG A 144 9.95 -7.33 13.77
CA ARG A 144 11.20 -8.00 13.41
C ARG A 144 11.09 -8.76 12.09
N ILE A 145 10.01 -9.55 11.89
CA ILE A 145 9.83 -10.31 10.65
C ILE A 145 9.54 -9.37 9.47
N THR A 146 8.77 -8.30 9.71
CA THR A 146 8.51 -7.27 8.72
C THR A 146 9.81 -6.63 8.24
N PHE A 147 10.67 -6.21 9.17
CA PHE A 147 11.92 -5.55 8.85
C PHE A 147 12.89 -6.50 8.14
N LEU A 148 12.98 -7.75 8.61
CA LEU A 148 13.82 -8.79 8.03
C LEU A 148 13.43 -9.11 6.58
N THR A 149 12.14 -9.01 6.25
CA THR A 149 11.63 -9.24 4.89
C THR A 149 11.69 -7.99 4.03
N ALA A 150 11.29 -6.83 4.59
CA ALA A 150 11.24 -5.57 3.87
C ALA A 150 12.63 -5.07 3.44
N LEU A 151 13.67 -5.26 4.28
CA LEU A 151 15.03 -4.83 3.99
C LEU A 151 15.58 -5.45 2.69
N PRO A 152 15.68 -6.79 2.57
CA PRO A 152 16.21 -7.38 1.34
C PRO A 152 15.31 -7.11 0.13
N MET A 153 13.97 -7.06 0.32
CA MET A 153 13.06 -6.73 -0.78
C MET A 153 13.23 -5.29 -1.27
N GLY A 154 13.30 -4.31 -0.36
CA GLY A 154 13.44 -2.90 -0.73
C GLY A 154 14.81 -2.58 -1.34
N VAL A 155 15.88 -3.14 -0.76
CA VAL A 155 17.23 -3.02 -1.33
C VAL A 155 17.30 -3.73 -2.68
N GLY A 156 16.76 -4.94 -2.78
CA GLY A 156 16.67 -5.68 -4.04
C GLY A 156 15.92 -4.90 -5.11
N LEU A 157 14.78 -4.30 -4.74
CA LEU A 157 13.98 -3.47 -5.65
C LEU A 157 14.74 -2.22 -6.09
N SER A 158 15.53 -1.58 -5.22
CA SER A 158 16.38 -0.46 -5.59
C SER A 158 17.49 -0.85 -6.57
N VAL A 159 18.20 -1.93 -6.28
CA VAL A 159 19.35 -2.39 -7.10
C VAL A 159 18.87 -2.95 -8.43
N LEU A 160 17.78 -3.71 -8.42
CA LEU A 160 17.21 -4.34 -9.61
C LEU A 160 16.11 -3.49 -10.27
N ALA A 161 16.00 -2.21 -9.92
CA ALA A 161 14.92 -1.33 -10.39
C ALA A 161 14.82 -1.28 -11.92
N GLN A 162 15.95 -1.07 -12.60
CA GLN A 162 15.98 -1.01 -14.05
C GLN A 162 15.67 -2.36 -14.72
N PRO A 163 16.31 -3.49 -14.35
CA PRO A 163 15.95 -4.81 -14.86
C PRO A 163 14.48 -5.17 -14.59
N ALA A 164 13.96 -4.88 -13.39
CA ALA A 164 12.57 -5.15 -13.02
C ALA A 164 11.59 -4.35 -13.88
N ALA A 165 11.87 -3.05 -14.08
CA ALA A 165 11.07 -2.21 -14.94
C ALA A 165 11.07 -2.71 -16.40
N LEU A 166 12.23 -3.10 -16.92
CA LEU A 166 12.37 -3.67 -18.27
C LEU A 166 11.62 -4.99 -18.43
N LEU A 167 11.70 -5.86 -17.42
CA LEU A 167 11.03 -7.16 -17.44
C LEU A 167 9.49 -7.01 -17.48
N ILE A 168 8.95 -6.06 -16.73
CA ILE A 168 7.49 -5.91 -16.55
C ILE A 168 6.89 -5.02 -17.64
N TYR A 169 7.53 -3.91 -17.98
CA TYR A 169 7.00 -2.91 -18.91
C TYR A 169 7.61 -2.98 -20.31
N GLY A 170 8.65 -3.81 -20.49
CA GLY A 170 9.35 -3.93 -21.76
C GLY A 170 10.29 -2.76 -22.05
N ALA A 171 11.01 -2.86 -23.17
CA ALA A 171 11.98 -1.84 -23.62
C ALA A 171 11.24 -0.66 -24.30
N ARG A 172 10.66 0.22 -23.52
CA ARG A 172 10.00 1.47 -23.98
C ARG A 172 10.78 2.68 -23.48
N PRO A 173 10.72 3.83 -24.15
CA PRO A 173 11.44 5.04 -23.72
C PRO A 173 11.23 5.38 -22.24
N GLY A 174 9.99 5.36 -21.76
CA GLY A 174 9.64 5.65 -20.37
C GLY A 174 10.15 4.64 -19.32
N THR A 175 10.50 3.43 -19.73
CA THR A 175 10.96 2.40 -18.78
C THR A 175 12.27 2.79 -18.08
N VAL A 176 13.10 3.59 -18.73
CA VAL A 176 14.31 4.15 -18.11
C VAL A 176 13.95 5.12 -16.97
N ILE A 177 12.92 5.94 -17.16
CA ILE A 177 12.42 6.87 -16.15
C ILE A 177 11.82 6.07 -14.98
N VAL A 178 11.01 5.06 -15.27
CA VAL A 178 10.43 4.15 -14.26
C VAL A 178 11.53 3.53 -13.40
N GLY A 179 12.58 3.00 -14.02
CA GLY A 179 13.70 2.38 -13.30
C GLY A 179 14.43 3.37 -12.39
N ARG A 180 14.71 4.59 -12.85
CA ARG A 180 15.35 5.64 -12.03
C ARG A 180 14.50 6.04 -10.83
N VAL A 181 13.21 6.26 -11.03
CA VAL A 181 12.26 6.58 -9.97
C VAL A 181 12.17 5.42 -8.98
N LEU A 182 12.08 4.19 -9.48
CA LEU A 182 11.98 2.98 -8.66
C LEU A 182 13.24 2.75 -7.81
N THR A 183 14.42 3.12 -8.29
CA THR A 183 15.67 3.06 -7.51
C THR A 183 15.54 3.88 -6.22
N ALA A 184 15.03 5.10 -6.31
CA ALA A 184 14.81 5.95 -5.14
C ALA A 184 13.67 5.42 -4.25
N LEU A 185 12.56 5.01 -4.86
CA LEU A 185 11.38 4.50 -4.16
C LEU A 185 11.65 3.15 -3.47
N GLY A 186 12.52 2.29 -4.04
CA GLY A 186 12.85 0.99 -3.45
C GLY A 186 13.42 1.11 -2.04
N ALA A 187 14.31 2.06 -1.79
CA ALA A 187 14.79 2.33 -0.43
C ALA A 187 13.67 2.82 0.50
N ALA A 188 12.79 3.71 0.00
CA ALA A 188 11.64 4.20 0.76
C ALA A 188 10.61 3.11 1.06
N SER A 189 10.52 2.06 0.24
CA SER A 189 9.58 0.95 0.43
C SER A 189 9.79 0.19 1.73
N VAL A 190 11.02 0.16 2.26
CA VAL A 190 11.34 -0.47 3.56
C VAL A 190 10.57 0.21 4.69
N PHE A 191 10.52 1.54 4.69
CA PHE A 191 9.77 2.30 5.69
C PHE A 191 8.26 2.17 5.47
N ALA A 192 7.80 2.24 4.23
CA ALA A 192 6.40 2.05 3.88
C ALA A 192 5.88 0.66 4.28
N ALA A 193 6.73 -0.37 4.22
CA ALA A 193 6.42 -1.73 4.61
C ALA A 193 6.05 -1.88 6.09
N LEU A 194 6.50 -0.98 6.95
CA LEU A 194 6.15 -0.98 8.38
C LEU A 194 4.75 -0.40 8.64
N CYS A 195 4.25 0.46 7.76
CA CYS A 195 2.95 1.12 7.96
C CYS A 195 1.79 0.13 8.03
N GLY A 196 1.77 -0.90 7.18
CA GLY A 196 0.72 -1.92 7.16
C GLY A 196 0.58 -2.71 8.46
N PRO A 197 1.65 -3.39 8.92
CA PRO A 197 1.65 -4.09 10.21
C PRO A 197 1.36 -3.19 11.41
N LEU A 198 1.91 -1.98 11.45
CA LEU A 198 1.63 -1.02 12.53
C LEU A 198 0.16 -0.62 12.57
N ASN A 199 -0.44 -0.31 11.41
CA ASN A 199 -1.87 -0.02 11.33
C ASN A 199 -2.72 -1.20 11.79
N SER A 200 -2.36 -2.43 11.44
CA SER A 200 -3.06 -3.64 11.87
C SER A 200 -2.99 -3.83 13.39
N ILE A 201 -1.82 -3.57 13.99
CA ILE A 201 -1.63 -3.65 15.44
C ILE A 201 -2.45 -2.57 16.17
N LEU A 202 -2.48 -1.34 15.64
CA LEU A 202 -3.25 -0.25 16.22
C LEU A 202 -4.76 -0.43 16.13
N GLN A 203 -5.24 -1.24 15.19
CA GLN A 203 -6.65 -1.57 15.01
C GLN A 203 -7.12 -2.78 15.84
N ALA A 204 -6.20 -3.49 16.49
CA ALA A 204 -6.47 -4.67 17.31
C ALA A 204 -7.02 -4.33 18.69
#